data_e98d7f467f676d8500fe48193b905791
#
_entry.id   e98d7f467f676d8500fe48193b905791
#
_cell.length_a   1.000
_cell.length_b   1.000
_cell.length_c   1.000
_cell.angle_alpha   90.00
_cell.angle_beta   90.00
_cell.angle_gamma   90.00
#
_symmetry.space_group_name_H-M   'P 1'
#
loop_
_entity.id
_entity.type
_entity.pdbx_description
1 polymer ?
#
loop_
_entity_poly.entity_id
_entity_poly.type
_entity_poly.pdbx_seq_one_letter_code
_entity_poly.pdbx_strand_id
1 'polypeptide(L)'
;MNNTIIFKSSFARVINEYLRIRQSQGVNIAHELTIMKELDQIMARHGKPVERITRELIEEWQSMQFNESDRTKYAKACQMIRFCTYLCHIGIDSYIMPKPKRPANSFVPRIFSKEEIAKIFSIADATTLPKPMFNSCLISMPALIRFLYYAGCRVGETISINNEDVDMVKGMVLLRNTKNRKNRLIPLNDNMKSIFSQYL
;
A
#
# COMPACT_ATOMS: atom_id res chain seq x y z
N MET A 1 -11.32 -8.09 -12.32
CA MET A 1 -10.89 -7.68 -13.69
C MET A 1 -9.38 -7.78 -13.74
N ASN A 2 -8.84 -8.76 -14.49
CA ASN A 2 -7.40 -8.89 -14.72
C ASN A 2 -6.95 -7.78 -15.67
N ASN A 3 -6.51 -6.65 -15.13
CA ASN A 3 -5.79 -5.67 -15.95
C ASN A 3 -4.46 -6.32 -16.33
N THR A 4 -4.38 -6.89 -17.52
CA THR A 4 -3.14 -7.40 -18.08
C THR A 4 -2.19 -6.22 -18.26
N ILE A 5 -1.18 -6.15 -17.40
CA ILE A 5 -0.19 -5.08 -17.47
C ILE A 5 0.72 -5.41 -18.64
N ILE A 6 0.74 -4.52 -19.62
CA ILE A 6 1.54 -4.68 -20.84
C ILE A 6 2.90 -4.01 -20.59
N PHE A 7 3.94 -4.81 -20.43
CA PHE A 7 5.33 -4.37 -20.50
C PHE A 7 5.78 -4.34 -21.97
N LYS A 8 6.71 -3.45 -22.32
CA LYS A 8 7.12 -3.16 -23.71
C LYS A 8 8.54 -3.61 -24.04
N SER A 9 9.38 -3.83 -23.03
CA SER A 9 10.79 -4.22 -23.23
C SER A 9 10.91 -5.70 -23.60
N SER A 10 12.12 -6.09 -24.00
CA SER A 10 12.51 -7.50 -24.22
C SER A 10 12.32 -8.37 -22.96
N PHE A 11 12.29 -7.77 -21.77
CA PHE A 11 12.05 -8.45 -20.49
C PHE A 11 10.58 -8.63 -20.11
N ALA A 12 9.64 -8.16 -20.93
CA ALA A 12 8.20 -8.20 -20.62
C ALA A 12 7.73 -9.60 -20.16
N ARG A 13 8.15 -10.66 -20.84
CA ARG A 13 7.81 -12.04 -20.48
C ARG A 13 8.38 -12.44 -19.13
N VAL A 14 9.64 -12.14 -18.88
CA VAL A 14 10.34 -12.50 -17.64
C VAL A 14 9.80 -11.72 -16.44
N ILE A 15 9.50 -10.44 -16.63
CA ILE A 15 8.87 -9.60 -15.60
C ILE A 15 7.49 -10.16 -15.21
N ASN A 16 6.65 -10.49 -16.20
CA ASN A 16 5.34 -11.07 -15.93
C ASN A 16 5.43 -12.40 -15.16
N GLU A 17 6.38 -13.27 -15.54
CA GLU A 17 6.60 -14.55 -14.85
C GLU A 17 7.07 -14.32 -13.40
N TYR A 18 8.03 -13.42 -13.19
CA TYR A 18 8.47 -13.04 -11.85
C TYR A 18 7.31 -12.54 -10.98
N LEU A 19 6.51 -11.60 -11.49
CA LEU A 19 5.37 -11.06 -10.75
C LEU A 19 4.33 -12.13 -10.44
N ARG A 20 4.08 -13.07 -11.36
CA ARG A 20 3.19 -14.21 -11.16
C ARG A 20 3.67 -15.11 -10.02
N ILE A 21 4.98 -15.43 -10.00
CA ILE A 21 5.60 -16.21 -8.91
C ILE A 21 5.46 -15.47 -7.58
N ARG A 22 5.73 -14.18 -7.54
CA ARG A 22 5.58 -13.37 -6.32
C ARG A 22 4.14 -13.36 -5.82
N GLN A 23 3.18 -13.23 -6.71
CA GLN A 23 1.76 -13.24 -6.38
C GLN A 23 1.30 -14.61 -5.85
N SER A 24 1.78 -15.71 -6.45
CA SER A 24 1.46 -17.08 -5.97
C SER A 24 2.01 -17.35 -4.56
N GLN A 25 3.11 -16.70 -4.18
CA GLN A 25 3.65 -16.71 -2.82
C GLN A 25 2.81 -15.84 -1.84
N GLY A 26 1.72 -15.24 -2.32
CA GLY A 26 0.83 -14.42 -1.54
C GLY A 26 1.39 -13.03 -1.19
N VAL A 27 2.38 -12.55 -1.91
CA VAL A 27 2.92 -11.20 -1.73
C VAL A 27 2.02 -10.19 -2.45
N ASN A 28 1.77 -9.03 -1.80
CA ASN A 28 1.18 -7.91 -2.50
C ASN A 28 2.22 -7.29 -3.43
N ILE A 29 2.04 -7.47 -4.73
CA ILE A 29 3.00 -7.09 -5.77
C ILE A 29 2.95 -5.61 -6.18
N ALA A 30 2.14 -4.77 -5.54
CA ALA A 30 1.95 -3.38 -5.95
C ALA A 30 3.28 -2.59 -6.02
N HIS A 31 4.16 -2.78 -5.06
CA HIS A 31 5.48 -2.14 -5.05
C HIS A 31 6.43 -2.73 -6.11
N GLU A 32 6.49 -4.06 -6.22
CA GLU A 32 7.27 -4.72 -7.26
C GLU A 32 6.83 -4.27 -8.65
N LEU A 33 5.52 -4.15 -8.84
CA LEU A 33 4.94 -3.72 -10.10
C LEU A 33 5.39 -2.32 -10.52
N THR A 34 5.42 -1.38 -9.57
CA THR A 34 5.91 -0.01 -9.83
C THR A 34 7.36 -0.03 -10.30
N ILE A 35 8.22 -0.77 -9.61
CA ILE A 35 9.65 -0.90 -9.94
C ILE A 35 9.84 -1.56 -11.30
N MET A 36 9.07 -2.60 -11.59
CA MET A 36 9.15 -3.29 -12.88
C MET A 36 8.69 -2.40 -14.04
N LYS A 37 7.69 -1.53 -13.83
CA LYS A 37 7.29 -0.54 -14.81
C LYS A 37 8.38 0.50 -15.08
N GLU A 38 9.03 1.00 -14.03
CA GLU A 38 10.15 1.94 -14.15
C GLU A 38 11.28 1.32 -14.97
N LEU A 39 11.68 0.09 -14.65
CA LEU A 39 12.72 -0.64 -15.35
C LEU A 39 12.35 -0.92 -16.81
N ASP A 40 11.13 -1.37 -17.07
CA ASP A 40 10.61 -1.64 -18.41
C ASP A 40 10.63 -0.37 -19.29
N GLN A 41 10.27 0.78 -18.72
CA GLN A 41 10.32 2.06 -19.42
C GLN A 41 11.75 2.46 -19.84
N ILE A 42 12.73 2.25 -18.97
CA ILE A 42 14.13 2.52 -19.27
C ILE A 42 14.58 1.61 -20.42
N MET A 43 14.39 0.30 -20.28
CA MET A 43 14.80 -0.67 -21.29
C MET A 43 14.11 -0.42 -22.64
N ALA A 44 12.84 -0.03 -22.64
CA ALA A 44 12.13 0.29 -23.89
C ALA A 44 12.69 1.54 -24.60
N ARG A 45 13.25 2.51 -23.86
CA ARG A 45 13.88 3.71 -24.45
C ARG A 45 15.21 3.43 -25.15
N HIS A 46 15.92 2.40 -24.73
CA HIS A 46 17.23 2.06 -25.34
C HIS A 46 17.13 1.59 -26.80
N GLY A 47 15.93 1.32 -27.33
CA GLY A 47 15.69 1.03 -28.74
C GLY A 47 16.30 -0.28 -29.27
N LYS A 48 17.10 -0.98 -28.45
CA LYS A 48 17.66 -2.30 -28.74
C LYS A 48 17.20 -3.31 -27.69
N PRO A 49 17.03 -4.58 -28.07
CA PRO A 49 16.72 -5.61 -27.07
C PRO A 49 17.80 -5.67 -25.99
N VAL A 50 17.38 -5.52 -24.75
CA VAL A 50 18.26 -5.70 -23.59
C VAL A 50 18.31 -7.20 -23.27
N GLU A 51 19.48 -7.78 -23.20
CA GLU A 51 19.66 -9.22 -22.93
C GLU A 51 19.95 -9.50 -21.44
N ARG A 52 20.46 -8.50 -20.72
CA ARG A 52 20.81 -8.58 -19.30
C ARG A 52 20.68 -7.23 -18.63
N ILE A 53 20.48 -7.23 -17.32
CA ILE A 53 20.51 -5.99 -16.52
C ILE A 53 21.97 -5.64 -16.24
N THR A 54 22.42 -4.51 -16.77
CA THR A 54 23.80 -4.02 -16.59
C THR A 54 23.87 -3.05 -15.41
N ARG A 55 25.08 -2.72 -15.00
CA ARG A 55 25.33 -1.71 -13.95
C ARG A 55 24.79 -0.35 -14.36
N GLU A 56 25.02 0.05 -15.61
CA GLU A 56 24.60 1.34 -16.17
C GLU A 56 23.07 1.47 -16.14
N LEU A 57 22.33 0.40 -16.48
CA LEU A 57 20.88 0.37 -16.36
C LEU A 57 20.39 0.58 -14.92
N ILE A 58 21.05 -0.02 -13.95
CA ILE A 58 20.71 0.17 -12.54
C ILE A 58 21.04 1.59 -12.08
N GLU A 59 22.17 2.15 -12.51
CA GLU A 59 22.55 3.53 -12.18
C GLU A 59 21.57 4.55 -12.80
N GLU A 60 21.14 4.32 -14.05
CA GLU A 60 20.08 5.11 -14.69
C GLU A 60 18.77 5.03 -13.91
N TRP A 61 18.34 3.83 -13.53
CA TRP A 61 17.14 3.65 -12.73
C TRP A 61 17.23 4.35 -11.36
N GLN A 62 18.38 4.30 -10.69
CA GLN A 62 18.61 4.99 -9.43
C GLN A 62 18.54 6.52 -9.58
N SER A 63 19.04 7.05 -10.69
CA SER A 63 19.02 8.51 -10.95
C SER A 63 17.61 9.07 -11.05
N MET A 64 16.62 8.27 -11.46
CA MET A 64 15.21 8.68 -11.52
C MET A 64 14.57 8.88 -10.13
N GLN A 65 15.22 8.41 -9.06
CA GLN A 65 14.67 8.42 -7.69
C GLN A 65 15.15 9.61 -6.85
N PHE A 66 15.65 10.67 -7.46
CA PHE A 66 16.30 11.77 -6.74
C PHE A 66 15.39 12.46 -5.71
N ASN A 67 14.08 12.55 -5.96
CA ASN A 67 13.09 13.16 -5.07
C ASN A 67 12.50 12.19 -4.01
N GLU A 68 12.94 10.93 -3.97
CA GLU A 68 12.40 9.96 -3.04
C GLU A 68 13.14 9.96 -1.70
N SER A 69 12.44 9.60 -0.63
CA SER A 69 13.06 9.42 0.68
C SER A 69 14.06 8.25 0.67
N ASP A 70 15.09 8.34 1.52
CA ASP A 70 16.09 7.25 1.66
C ASP A 70 15.46 5.90 2.02
N ARG A 71 14.34 5.93 2.78
CA ARG A 71 13.59 4.73 3.13
C ARG A 71 12.93 4.09 1.90
N THR A 72 12.36 4.92 1.02
CA THR A 72 11.77 4.48 -0.25
C THR A 72 12.83 3.92 -1.18
N LYS A 73 13.94 4.65 -1.35
CA LYS A 73 15.10 4.20 -2.15
C LYS A 73 15.64 2.86 -1.66
N TYR A 74 15.80 2.71 -0.34
CA TYR A 74 16.22 1.45 0.26
C TYR A 74 15.25 0.29 -0.05
N ALA A 75 13.94 0.53 0.11
CA ALA A 75 12.93 -0.48 -0.15
C ALA A 75 12.93 -0.90 -1.63
N LYS A 76 12.99 0.08 -2.56
CA LYS A 76 13.09 -0.16 -4.00
C LYS A 76 14.37 -0.93 -4.37
N ALA A 77 15.51 -0.55 -3.82
CA ALA A 77 16.77 -1.24 -4.04
C ALA A 77 16.71 -2.72 -3.61
N CYS A 78 16.12 -3.00 -2.44
CA CYS A 78 15.93 -4.38 -1.99
C CYS A 78 15.04 -5.21 -2.94
N GLN A 79 14.05 -4.59 -3.56
CA GLN A 79 13.19 -5.26 -4.55
C GLN A 79 13.96 -5.51 -5.88
N MET A 80 14.72 -4.51 -6.34
CA MET A 80 15.54 -4.65 -7.55
C MET A 80 16.61 -5.75 -7.38
N ILE A 81 17.30 -5.79 -6.25
CA ILE A 81 18.24 -6.86 -5.89
C ILE A 81 17.55 -8.23 -6.00
N ARG A 82 16.35 -8.37 -5.47
CA ARG A 82 15.59 -9.62 -5.54
C ARG A 82 15.26 -10.02 -6.98
N PHE A 83 14.87 -9.06 -7.81
CA PHE A 83 14.61 -9.33 -9.23
C PHE A 83 15.87 -9.74 -9.98
N CYS A 84 16.99 -9.01 -9.82
CA CYS A 84 18.26 -9.37 -10.44
C CYS A 84 18.76 -10.75 -9.96
N THR A 85 18.60 -11.07 -8.68
CA THR A 85 18.90 -12.41 -8.15
C THR A 85 18.04 -13.48 -8.82
N TYR A 86 16.74 -13.23 -9.00
CA TYR A 86 15.85 -14.14 -9.73
C TYR A 86 16.32 -14.34 -11.17
N LEU A 87 16.71 -13.28 -11.88
CA LEU A 87 17.25 -13.39 -13.24
C LEU A 87 18.47 -14.30 -13.31
N CYS A 88 19.44 -14.12 -12.42
CA CYS A 88 20.61 -14.99 -12.34
C CYS A 88 20.22 -16.45 -12.07
N HIS A 89 19.23 -16.71 -11.23
CA HIS A 89 18.75 -18.08 -10.96
C HIS A 89 18.12 -18.76 -12.18
N ILE A 90 17.53 -18.01 -13.09
CA ILE A 90 16.97 -18.55 -14.35
C ILE A 90 17.96 -18.50 -15.52
N GLY A 91 19.25 -18.24 -15.24
CA GLY A 91 20.32 -18.26 -16.25
C GLY A 91 20.49 -16.95 -17.03
N ILE A 92 19.83 -15.87 -16.64
CA ILE A 92 20.02 -14.54 -17.24
C ILE A 92 21.05 -13.78 -16.39
N ASP A 93 22.27 -13.66 -16.89
CA ASP A 93 23.32 -12.89 -16.21
C ASP A 93 22.88 -11.44 -15.98
N SER A 94 22.95 -10.98 -14.75
CA SER A 94 22.45 -9.67 -14.38
C SER A 94 23.26 -9.07 -13.24
N TYR A 95 23.53 -7.76 -13.33
CA TYR A 95 24.22 -7.05 -12.26
C TYR A 95 23.36 -6.97 -11.01
N ILE A 96 23.87 -7.50 -9.91
CA ILE A 96 23.26 -7.41 -8.59
C ILE A 96 23.94 -6.25 -7.83
N MET A 97 23.23 -5.15 -7.64
CA MET A 97 23.74 -4.00 -6.91
C MET A 97 24.03 -4.35 -5.44
N PRO A 98 25.06 -3.73 -4.81
CA PRO A 98 25.28 -3.87 -3.38
C PRO A 98 24.05 -3.41 -2.58
N LYS A 99 23.71 -4.17 -1.53
CA LYS A 99 22.59 -3.80 -0.66
C LYS A 99 22.92 -2.50 0.07
N PRO A 100 22.11 -1.43 -0.08
CA PRO A 100 22.38 -0.17 0.58
C PRO A 100 22.20 -0.29 2.11
N LYS A 101 22.82 0.62 2.85
CA LYS A 101 22.65 0.71 4.30
C LYS A 101 21.20 1.06 4.63
N ARG A 102 20.61 0.35 5.58
CA ARG A 102 19.25 0.64 6.03
C ARG A 102 19.21 2.02 6.71
N PRO A 103 18.33 2.94 6.26
CA PRO A 103 18.20 4.24 6.92
C PRO A 103 17.71 4.09 8.36
N ALA A 104 18.20 4.97 9.24
CA ALA A 104 17.72 5.04 10.62
C ALA A 104 16.23 5.43 10.66
N ASN A 105 15.52 4.89 11.64
CA ASN A 105 14.13 5.31 11.86
C ASN A 105 14.13 6.52 12.80
N SER A 106 14.00 7.71 12.23
CA SER A 106 13.95 8.97 13.00
C SER A 106 12.52 9.45 13.29
N PHE A 107 11.51 8.71 12.82
CA PHE A 107 10.12 9.11 13.02
C PHE A 107 9.69 8.84 14.48
N VAL A 108 9.35 9.92 15.18
CA VAL A 108 8.69 9.87 16.50
C VAL A 108 7.21 10.20 16.30
N PRO A 109 6.28 9.28 16.62
CA PRO A 109 4.87 9.55 16.52
C PRO A 109 4.45 10.69 17.45
N ARG A 110 3.65 11.63 16.96
CA ARG A 110 2.99 12.61 17.82
C ARG A 110 1.81 11.95 18.54
N ILE A 111 1.76 12.12 19.84
CA ILE A 111 0.61 11.71 20.66
C ILE A 111 -0.28 12.93 20.82
N PHE A 112 -1.54 12.82 20.41
CA PHE A 112 -2.52 13.88 20.54
C PHE A 112 -3.06 13.96 21.97
N SER A 113 -3.28 15.18 22.49
CA SER A 113 -3.98 15.39 23.76
C SER A 113 -5.47 15.12 23.63
N LYS A 114 -6.18 15.00 24.76
CA LYS A 114 -7.65 14.79 24.76
C LYS A 114 -8.38 15.97 24.11
N GLU A 115 -7.87 17.19 24.32
CA GLU A 115 -8.42 18.43 23.75
C GLU A 115 -8.22 18.48 22.24
N GLU A 116 -7.05 18.04 21.74
CA GLU A 116 -6.78 17.92 20.30
C GLU A 116 -7.71 16.89 19.65
N ILE A 117 -7.91 15.73 20.28
CA ILE A 117 -8.85 14.70 19.81
C ILE A 117 -10.29 15.23 19.76
N ALA A 118 -10.73 15.92 20.82
CA ALA A 118 -12.07 16.54 20.84
C ALA A 118 -12.23 17.56 19.70
N LYS A 119 -11.22 18.37 19.44
CA LYS A 119 -11.20 19.33 18.33
C LYS A 119 -11.26 18.61 16.96
N ILE A 120 -10.54 17.52 16.78
CA ILE A 120 -10.61 16.70 15.54
C ILE A 120 -12.04 16.21 15.32
N PHE A 121 -12.69 15.69 16.36
CA PHE A 121 -14.08 15.22 16.26
C PHE A 121 -15.05 16.37 15.92
N SER A 122 -14.91 17.51 16.58
CA SER A 122 -15.74 18.69 16.31
C SER A 122 -15.59 19.18 14.86
N ILE A 123 -14.36 19.20 14.32
CA ILE A 123 -14.13 19.58 12.93
C ILE A 123 -14.75 18.56 11.97
N ALA A 124 -14.61 17.26 12.26
CA ALA A 124 -15.20 16.22 11.45
C ALA A 124 -16.74 16.31 11.40
N ASP A 125 -17.39 16.61 12.54
CA ASP A 125 -18.84 16.79 12.63
C ASP A 125 -19.33 18.07 11.92
N ALA A 126 -18.53 19.13 11.94
CA ALA A 126 -18.83 20.38 11.27
C ALA A 126 -18.59 20.34 9.75
N THR A 127 -18.01 19.25 9.22
CA THR A 127 -17.73 19.13 7.79
C THR A 127 -19.06 18.94 7.03
N THR A 128 -19.48 19.98 6.32
CA THR A 128 -20.68 19.96 5.48
C THR A 128 -20.31 19.71 4.02
N LEU A 129 -21.16 18.96 3.32
CA LEU A 129 -21.03 18.78 1.88
C LEU A 129 -21.50 20.05 1.15
N PRO A 130 -20.66 20.63 0.27
CA PRO A 130 -21.05 21.86 -0.48
C PRO A 130 -22.23 21.63 -1.43
N LYS A 131 -22.51 20.38 -1.81
CA LYS A 131 -23.66 19.91 -2.58
C LYS A 131 -24.04 18.51 -2.10
N PRO A 132 -25.31 18.06 -2.27
CA PRO A 132 -25.72 16.71 -1.92
C PRO A 132 -25.04 15.69 -2.85
N MET A 133 -23.82 15.31 -2.52
CA MET A 133 -23.06 14.25 -3.19
C MET A 133 -23.23 12.96 -2.37
N PHE A 134 -24.26 12.19 -2.68
CA PHE A 134 -24.59 10.93 -2.00
C PHE A 134 -23.44 9.89 -2.01
N ASN A 135 -22.48 10.02 -2.91
CA ASN A 135 -21.31 9.15 -3.01
C ASN A 135 -20.05 9.73 -2.33
N SER A 136 -20.19 10.78 -1.52
CA SER A 136 -19.04 11.37 -0.85
C SER A 136 -18.67 10.59 0.41
N CYS A 137 -17.41 10.15 0.52
CA CYS A 137 -16.87 9.53 1.73
C CYS A 137 -16.86 10.49 2.94
N LEU A 138 -17.11 11.80 2.74
CA LEU A 138 -17.16 12.78 3.82
C LEU A 138 -18.32 12.51 4.79
N ILE A 139 -19.40 11.90 4.33
CA ILE A 139 -20.53 11.53 5.20
C ILE A 139 -20.10 10.55 6.29
N SER A 140 -19.27 9.57 5.95
CA SER A 140 -18.80 8.56 6.89
C SER A 140 -17.56 8.97 7.71
N MET A 141 -16.98 10.13 7.41
CA MET A 141 -15.74 10.60 8.05
C MET A 141 -15.85 10.71 9.58
N PRO A 142 -16.94 11.28 10.17
CA PRO A 142 -17.08 11.36 11.62
C PRO A 142 -17.08 10.00 12.30
N ALA A 143 -17.77 9.01 11.72
CA ALA A 143 -17.79 7.64 12.24
C ALA A 143 -16.44 6.95 12.06
N LEU A 144 -15.80 7.11 10.88
CA LEU A 144 -14.50 6.54 10.58
C LEU A 144 -13.42 6.98 11.57
N ILE A 145 -13.31 8.30 11.83
CA ILE A 145 -12.29 8.86 12.73
C ILE A 145 -12.52 8.39 14.16
N ARG A 146 -13.79 8.38 14.63
CA ARG A 146 -14.12 7.88 15.97
C ARG A 146 -13.83 6.40 16.12
N PHE A 147 -14.16 5.60 15.11
CA PHE A 147 -13.87 4.17 15.16
C PHE A 147 -12.37 3.88 15.15
N LEU A 148 -11.58 4.61 14.34
CA LEU A 148 -10.12 4.52 14.37
C LEU A 148 -9.55 4.82 15.75
N TYR A 149 -10.02 5.88 16.40
CA TYR A 149 -9.61 6.26 17.74
C TYR A 149 -10.04 5.22 18.80
N TYR A 150 -11.29 4.74 18.70
CA TYR A 150 -11.86 3.77 19.62
C TYR A 150 -11.20 2.39 19.52
N ALA A 151 -11.07 1.88 18.32
CA ALA A 151 -10.65 0.49 18.08
C ALA A 151 -9.14 0.32 17.87
N GLY A 152 -8.40 1.42 17.64
CA GLY A 152 -6.98 1.36 17.29
C GLY A 152 -6.69 0.55 16.03
N CYS A 153 -7.63 0.50 15.09
CA CYS A 153 -7.52 -0.22 13.85
C CYS A 153 -6.65 0.52 12.84
N ARG A 154 -6.11 -0.20 11.85
CA ARG A 154 -5.48 0.47 10.72
C ARG A 154 -6.52 1.10 9.80
N VAL A 155 -6.16 2.26 9.20
CA VAL A 155 -7.06 2.96 8.26
C VAL A 155 -7.58 2.02 7.17
N GLY A 156 -6.70 1.23 6.55
CA GLY A 156 -7.10 0.28 5.51
C GLY A 156 -8.05 -0.84 6.01
N GLU A 157 -7.90 -1.29 7.25
CA GLU A 157 -8.81 -2.26 7.88
C GLU A 157 -10.19 -1.65 8.09
N THR A 158 -10.24 -0.39 8.52
CA THR A 158 -11.50 0.30 8.81
C THR A 158 -12.26 0.66 7.51
N ILE A 159 -11.58 1.12 6.48
CA ILE A 159 -12.21 1.45 5.18
C ILE A 159 -12.77 0.20 4.48
N SER A 160 -12.20 -0.99 4.75
CA SER A 160 -12.66 -2.25 4.15
C SER A 160 -13.83 -2.92 4.88
N ILE A 161 -14.38 -2.30 5.93
CA ILE A 161 -15.57 -2.79 6.64
C ILE A 161 -16.79 -2.62 5.73
N ASN A 162 -17.52 -3.71 5.51
CA ASN A 162 -18.82 -3.69 4.85
C ASN A 162 -19.96 -3.68 5.88
N ASN A 163 -21.16 -3.28 5.47
CA ASN A 163 -22.32 -3.28 6.36
C ASN A 163 -22.62 -4.67 6.94
N GLU A 164 -22.37 -5.74 6.17
CA GLU A 164 -22.52 -7.14 6.62
C GLU A 164 -21.53 -7.55 7.74
N ASP A 165 -20.44 -6.80 7.90
CA ASP A 165 -19.43 -7.04 8.93
C ASP A 165 -19.80 -6.38 10.28
N VAL A 166 -20.88 -5.60 10.32
CA VAL A 166 -21.35 -4.87 11.50
C VAL A 166 -22.59 -5.53 12.06
N ASP A 167 -22.45 -6.19 13.21
CA ASP A 167 -23.57 -6.78 13.95
C ASP A 167 -23.99 -5.83 15.08
N MET A 168 -25.01 -5.01 14.82
CA MET A 168 -25.52 -4.04 15.80
C MET A 168 -26.22 -4.70 16.98
N VAL A 169 -26.79 -5.91 16.79
CA VAL A 169 -27.49 -6.65 17.86
C VAL A 169 -26.48 -7.18 18.86
N LYS A 170 -25.43 -7.85 18.37
CA LYS A 170 -24.34 -8.35 19.23
C LYS A 170 -23.37 -7.23 19.63
N GLY A 171 -23.41 -6.07 18.96
CA GLY A 171 -22.46 -4.99 19.17
C GLY A 171 -21.03 -5.36 18.81
N MET A 172 -20.84 -5.90 17.63
CA MET A 172 -19.53 -6.35 17.14
C MET A 172 -19.27 -5.96 15.70
N VAL A 173 -18.01 -5.68 15.38
CA VAL A 173 -17.52 -5.48 14.01
C VAL A 173 -16.48 -6.53 13.67
N LEU A 174 -16.64 -7.18 12.54
CA LEU A 174 -15.68 -8.15 12.01
C LEU A 174 -14.67 -7.46 11.08
N LEU A 175 -13.42 -7.41 11.47
CA LEU A 175 -12.33 -6.99 10.59
C LEU A 175 -11.80 -8.20 9.84
N ARG A 176 -11.95 -8.18 8.51
CA ARG A 176 -11.48 -9.25 7.63
C ARG A 176 -10.06 -8.98 7.13
N ASN A 177 -9.31 -10.04 6.86
CA ASN A 177 -8.01 -9.99 6.18
C ASN A 177 -7.04 -8.93 6.74
N THR A 178 -6.90 -8.82 8.06
CA THR A 178 -5.93 -7.91 8.67
C THR A 178 -4.50 -8.20 8.19
N LYS A 179 -3.51 -7.40 8.55
CA LYS A 179 -2.11 -7.50 8.06
C LYS A 179 -1.54 -8.93 8.06
N ASN A 180 -2.01 -9.79 8.96
CA ASN A 180 -1.54 -11.18 9.08
C ASN A 180 -2.54 -12.18 8.47
N ARG A 181 -3.47 -11.74 7.62
CA ARG A 181 -4.56 -12.54 7.03
C ARG A 181 -5.46 -13.21 8.08
N LYS A 182 -5.51 -12.66 9.28
CA LYS A 182 -6.40 -13.10 10.35
C LYS A 182 -7.61 -12.18 10.44
N ASN A 183 -8.75 -12.74 10.77
CA ASN A 183 -9.93 -11.97 11.12
C ASN A 183 -9.91 -11.66 12.62
N ARG A 184 -10.48 -10.53 13.02
CA ARG A 184 -10.67 -10.19 14.43
C ARG A 184 -12.01 -9.48 14.64
N LEU A 185 -12.63 -9.74 15.78
CA LEU A 185 -13.84 -9.07 16.22
C LEU A 185 -13.48 -7.88 17.12
N ILE A 186 -14.18 -6.77 16.90
CA ILE A 186 -14.09 -5.55 17.71
C ILE A 186 -15.44 -5.35 18.39
N PRO A 187 -15.52 -5.39 19.72
CA PRO A 187 -16.76 -5.09 20.43
C PRO A 187 -17.05 -3.59 20.32
N LEU A 188 -18.34 -3.23 20.20
CA LEU A 188 -18.81 -1.85 20.19
C LEU A 188 -19.45 -1.52 21.54
N ASN A 189 -19.04 -0.41 22.15
CA ASN A 189 -19.77 0.16 23.27
C ASN A 189 -21.02 0.92 22.78
N ASP A 190 -21.90 1.32 23.70
CA ASP A 190 -23.17 1.95 23.35
C ASP A 190 -22.99 3.28 22.60
N ASN A 191 -21.93 4.03 22.91
CA ASN A 191 -21.60 5.26 22.19
C ASN A 191 -21.23 4.97 20.73
N MET A 192 -20.39 3.96 20.46
CA MET A 192 -20.06 3.57 19.10
C MET A 192 -21.23 2.96 18.35
N LYS A 193 -22.12 2.21 19.03
CA LYS A 193 -23.38 1.74 18.43
C LYS A 193 -24.27 2.92 17.99
N SER A 194 -24.43 3.93 18.84
CA SER A 194 -25.18 5.13 18.50
C SER A 194 -24.62 5.87 17.30
N ILE A 195 -23.29 5.94 17.17
CA ILE A 195 -22.61 6.52 16.02
C ILE A 195 -22.86 5.69 14.76
N PHE A 196 -22.66 4.38 14.82
CA PHE A 196 -22.86 3.51 13.65
C PHE A 196 -24.31 3.49 13.17
N SER A 197 -25.31 3.57 14.09
CA SER A 197 -26.73 3.61 13.73
C SER A 197 -27.14 4.84 12.89
N GLN A 198 -26.29 5.86 12.82
CA GLN A 198 -26.52 7.04 11.96
C GLN A 198 -26.06 6.82 10.51
N TYR A 199 -25.28 5.75 10.25
CA TYR A 199 -24.65 5.48 8.95
C TYR A 199 -25.11 4.18 8.31
N LEU A 200 -25.74 3.27 9.06
CA LEU A 200 -26.30 2.00 8.59
C LEU A 200 -27.78 2.15 8.25
#